data_5ab374666acb3684f88d91a3b239a8f1
#
_entry.id   5ab374666acb3684f88d91a3b239a8f1
#
_cell.length_a   1.000
_cell.length_b   1.000
_cell.length_c   1.000
_cell.angle_alpha   90.00
_cell.angle_beta   90.00
_cell.angle_gamma   90.00
#
_symmetry.space_group_name_H-M   'P 1'
#
loop_
_entity.id
_entity.type
_entity.pdbx_description
1 polymer ?
#
loop_
_entity_poly.entity_id
_entity_poly.type
_entity_poly.pdbx_seq_one_letter_code
_entity_poly.pdbx_strand_id
1 'polypeptide(L)'
;MAPKIYKAAAEGDTNILEGMPSADLRVQLTPNKNTVLHIAAQFGQLKCVVWIIQHYSADSSPLQRPNLKGDTPLHLAGREGHLEVAKALIRAAKTVSERDIESGIGADNTMLRMTNNENDTALHEAVRYNHSKVVKLLIKEDPEFEYGANFSGGTPLYMAAERGSRDLVKIIIESTNRGRLAHTGPMGRTALHAAVISHDPSTHILFLSLNYSYVIDLLTLQV
;
A
#
# COMPACT_ATOMS: atom_id res chain seq x y z
N MET A 1 15.40 -1.66 -19.42
CA MET A 1 16.29 -2.29 -18.40
C MET A 1 17.04 -3.45 -19.03
N ALA A 2 18.34 -3.51 -18.87
CA ALA A 2 19.14 -4.61 -19.36
C ALA A 2 18.77 -5.91 -18.62
N PRO A 3 18.70 -7.07 -19.32
CA PRO A 3 18.30 -8.35 -18.70
C PRO A 3 19.11 -8.73 -17.46
N LYS A 4 20.41 -8.45 -17.48
CA LYS A 4 21.33 -8.71 -16.36
C LYS A 4 20.94 -7.92 -15.11
N ILE A 5 20.54 -6.66 -15.27
CA ILE A 5 20.13 -5.77 -14.16
C ILE A 5 18.77 -6.20 -13.60
N TYR A 6 17.84 -6.54 -14.50
CA TYR A 6 16.54 -7.08 -14.09
C TYR A 6 16.73 -8.33 -13.23
N LYS A 7 17.54 -9.28 -13.70
CA LYS A 7 17.83 -10.53 -12.99
C LYS A 7 18.47 -10.26 -11.64
N ALA A 8 19.48 -9.38 -11.58
CA ALA A 8 20.14 -8.98 -10.33
C ALA A 8 19.15 -8.41 -9.30
N ALA A 9 18.26 -7.50 -9.73
CA ALA A 9 17.23 -6.92 -8.86
C ALA A 9 16.19 -7.95 -8.40
N ALA A 10 15.81 -8.89 -9.28
CA ALA A 10 14.83 -9.93 -8.98
C ALA A 10 15.37 -11.03 -8.06
N GLU A 11 16.66 -11.34 -8.15
CA GLU A 11 17.34 -12.38 -7.36
C GLU A 11 18.04 -11.85 -6.10
N GLY A 12 18.15 -10.53 -5.94
CA GLY A 12 18.79 -9.91 -4.78
C GLY A 12 20.32 -9.84 -4.87
N ASP A 13 20.90 -9.92 -6.07
CA ASP A 13 22.34 -9.83 -6.30
C ASP A 13 22.81 -8.38 -6.35
N THR A 14 23.27 -7.86 -5.20
CA THR A 14 23.79 -6.50 -5.10
C THR A 14 25.14 -6.32 -5.79
N ASN A 15 25.96 -7.38 -5.95
CA ASN A 15 27.29 -7.24 -6.55
C ASN A 15 27.24 -6.71 -8.00
N ILE A 16 26.22 -7.12 -8.75
CA ILE A 16 26.00 -6.62 -10.10
C ILE A 16 25.59 -5.15 -10.10
N LEU A 17 24.78 -4.75 -9.12
CA LEU A 17 24.31 -3.36 -8.97
C LEU A 17 25.43 -2.44 -8.49
N GLU A 18 26.30 -2.89 -7.60
CA GLU A 18 27.45 -2.15 -7.07
C GLU A 18 28.47 -1.76 -8.15
N GLY A 19 28.60 -2.55 -9.19
CA GLY A 19 29.47 -2.25 -10.35
C GLY A 19 28.93 -1.18 -11.29
N MET A 20 27.74 -0.60 -11.02
CA MET A 20 27.11 0.36 -11.92
C MET A 20 27.08 1.78 -11.30
N PRO A 21 27.35 2.82 -12.12
CA PRO A 21 27.11 4.19 -11.70
C PRO A 21 25.65 4.42 -11.30
N SER A 22 25.39 5.16 -10.25
CA SER A 22 24.02 5.44 -9.78
C SER A 22 23.17 6.16 -10.84
N ALA A 23 23.78 7.01 -11.67
CA ALA A 23 23.10 7.65 -12.79
C ALA A 23 22.56 6.65 -13.81
N ASP A 24 23.31 5.57 -14.10
CA ASP A 24 22.89 4.53 -15.04
C ASP A 24 21.75 3.68 -14.49
N LEU A 25 21.74 3.41 -13.19
CA LEU A 25 20.65 2.70 -12.53
C LEU A 25 19.32 3.47 -12.58
N ARG A 26 19.36 4.80 -12.52
CA ARG A 26 18.16 5.67 -12.57
C ARG A 26 17.45 5.60 -13.91
N VAL A 27 18.18 5.38 -15.02
CA VAL A 27 17.62 5.32 -16.38
C VAL A 27 17.22 3.88 -16.78
N GLN A 28 17.56 2.88 -15.98
CA GLN A 28 17.18 1.50 -16.24
C GLN A 28 15.69 1.27 -15.98
N LEU A 29 14.92 1.17 -17.05
CA LEU A 29 13.47 0.94 -16.97
C LEU A 29 13.07 -0.29 -17.77
N THR A 30 12.12 -1.05 -17.24
CA THR A 30 11.43 -2.09 -18.01
C THR A 30 10.47 -1.46 -19.03
N PRO A 31 9.89 -2.23 -19.97
CA PRO A 31 8.81 -1.74 -20.84
C PRO A 31 7.65 -1.11 -20.05
N ASN A 32 7.33 -1.64 -18.87
CA ASN A 32 6.31 -1.08 -17.96
C ASN A 32 6.82 0.08 -17.11
N LYS A 33 7.98 0.65 -17.42
CA LYS A 33 8.66 1.71 -16.65
C LYS A 33 8.98 1.34 -15.20
N ASN A 34 9.03 0.05 -14.85
CA ASN A 34 9.54 -0.34 -13.54
C ASN A 34 11.02 0.03 -13.44
N THR A 35 11.40 0.70 -12.36
CA THR A 35 12.80 0.94 -11.98
C THR A 35 13.40 -0.30 -11.33
N VAL A 36 14.70 -0.28 -11.08
CA VAL A 36 15.39 -1.35 -10.33
C VAL A 36 14.76 -1.53 -8.94
N LEU A 37 14.35 -0.43 -8.28
CA LEU A 37 13.68 -0.48 -6.98
C LEU A 37 12.29 -1.14 -7.06
N HIS A 38 11.53 -0.91 -8.12
CA HIS A 38 10.26 -1.61 -8.36
C HIS A 38 10.45 -3.12 -8.44
N ILE A 39 11.45 -3.56 -9.21
CA ILE A 39 11.74 -4.99 -9.36
C ILE A 39 12.18 -5.58 -8.03
N ALA A 40 13.12 -4.96 -7.33
CA ALA A 40 13.56 -5.43 -6.01
C ALA A 40 12.40 -5.49 -5.00
N ALA A 41 11.48 -4.51 -5.03
CA ALA A 41 10.31 -4.48 -4.17
C ALA A 41 9.28 -5.57 -4.53
N GLN A 42 9.05 -5.80 -5.82
CA GLN A 42 8.15 -6.83 -6.33
C GLN A 42 8.60 -8.24 -5.94
N PHE A 43 9.91 -8.50 -5.99
CA PHE A 43 10.47 -9.82 -5.65
C PHE A 43 10.92 -9.95 -4.20
N GLY A 44 10.63 -8.97 -3.34
CA GLY A 44 10.91 -9.04 -1.91
C GLY A 44 12.40 -8.97 -1.54
N GLN A 45 13.24 -8.43 -2.41
CA GLN A 45 14.70 -8.43 -2.28
C GLN A 45 15.18 -7.32 -1.36
N LEU A 46 14.99 -7.51 -0.05
CA LEU A 46 15.29 -6.51 0.97
C LEU A 46 16.72 -5.96 0.87
N LYS A 47 17.72 -6.81 0.63
CA LYS A 47 19.13 -6.40 0.49
C LYS A 47 19.29 -5.39 -0.66
N CYS A 48 18.73 -5.68 -1.83
CA CYS A 48 18.73 -4.77 -2.96
C CYS A 48 17.99 -3.48 -2.68
N VAL A 49 16.81 -3.56 -2.03
CA VAL A 49 16.03 -2.38 -1.65
C VAL A 49 16.83 -1.47 -0.74
N VAL A 50 17.43 -2.00 0.32
CA VAL A 50 18.25 -1.24 1.26
C VAL A 50 19.48 -0.63 0.58
N TRP A 51 20.17 -1.42 -0.25
CA TRP A 51 21.32 -0.93 -1.01
C TRP A 51 20.93 0.23 -1.93
N ILE A 52 19.84 0.09 -2.71
CA ILE A 52 19.35 1.13 -3.61
C ILE A 52 19.01 2.40 -2.82
N ILE A 53 18.27 2.29 -1.72
CA ILE A 53 17.90 3.42 -0.87
C ILE A 53 19.14 4.17 -0.37
N GLN A 54 20.15 3.46 0.10
CA GLN A 54 21.40 4.07 0.59
C GLN A 54 22.15 4.84 -0.50
N HIS A 55 22.14 4.34 -1.73
CA HIS A 55 22.81 4.97 -2.88
C HIS A 55 22.02 6.12 -3.49
N TYR A 56 20.70 6.21 -3.20
CA TYR A 56 19.83 7.30 -3.64
C TYR A 56 19.39 8.21 -2.48
N SER A 57 20.08 8.16 -1.34
CA SER A 57 19.66 8.78 -0.07
C SER A 57 19.48 10.31 -0.09
N ALA A 58 19.91 10.99 -1.15
CA ALA A 58 19.73 12.44 -1.31
C ALA A 58 18.43 12.83 -2.05
N ASP A 59 17.64 11.87 -2.53
CA ASP A 59 16.51 12.14 -3.41
C ASP A 59 15.35 11.15 -3.10
N SER A 60 14.20 11.67 -2.69
CA SER A 60 12.97 10.89 -2.47
C SER A 60 12.35 10.36 -3.77
N SER A 61 12.75 10.92 -4.91
CA SER A 61 12.19 10.62 -6.23
C SER A 61 12.13 9.12 -6.58
N PRO A 62 13.15 8.28 -6.27
CA PRO A 62 13.07 6.85 -6.56
C PRO A 62 11.99 6.10 -5.77
N LEU A 63 11.68 6.54 -4.54
CA LEU A 63 10.69 5.90 -3.67
C LEU A 63 9.26 6.14 -4.15
N GLN A 64 9.02 7.31 -4.75
CA GLN A 64 7.70 7.77 -5.17
C GLN A 64 7.47 7.66 -6.68
N ARG A 65 8.49 7.28 -7.46
CA ARG A 65 8.40 7.23 -8.92
C ARG A 65 7.35 6.19 -9.34
N PRO A 66 6.33 6.58 -10.12
CA PRO A 66 5.34 5.62 -10.62
C PRO A 66 5.86 4.86 -11.86
N ASN A 67 5.40 3.63 -12.03
CA ASN A 67 5.51 2.88 -13.27
C ASN A 67 4.36 3.25 -14.25
N LEU A 68 4.21 2.52 -15.37
CA LEU A 68 3.11 2.77 -16.33
C LEU A 68 1.71 2.55 -15.76
N LYS A 69 1.56 1.75 -14.71
CA LYS A 69 0.30 1.53 -14.00
C LYS A 69 0.06 2.55 -12.89
N GLY A 70 0.99 3.49 -12.69
CA GLY A 70 0.98 4.38 -11.55
C GLY A 70 1.49 3.75 -10.25
N ASP A 71 1.86 2.45 -10.27
CA ASP A 71 2.35 1.78 -9.07
C ASP A 71 3.71 2.35 -8.66
N THR A 72 3.88 2.66 -7.39
CA THR A 72 5.18 2.92 -6.75
C THR A 72 5.78 1.60 -6.25
N PRO A 73 7.06 1.56 -5.85
CA PRO A 73 7.65 0.38 -5.20
C PRO A 73 6.85 -0.14 -4.00
N LEU A 74 6.20 0.77 -3.23
CA LEU A 74 5.37 0.39 -2.09
C LEU A 74 4.08 -0.33 -2.51
N HIS A 75 3.46 0.05 -3.65
CA HIS A 75 2.31 -0.67 -4.21
C HIS A 75 2.68 -2.11 -4.53
N LEU A 76 3.84 -2.34 -5.17
CA LEU A 76 4.30 -3.67 -5.51
C LEU A 76 4.64 -4.50 -4.25
N ALA A 77 5.33 -3.90 -3.27
CA ALA A 77 5.59 -4.57 -2.00
C ALA A 77 4.29 -4.93 -1.25
N GLY A 78 3.28 -4.07 -1.32
CA GLY A 78 1.93 -4.31 -0.77
C GLY A 78 1.22 -5.45 -1.47
N ARG A 79 1.23 -5.44 -2.81
CA ARG A 79 0.63 -6.47 -3.69
C ARG A 79 1.19 -7.85 -3.44
N GLU A 80 2.50 -7.96 -3.28
CA GLU A 80 3.21 -9.24 -3.11
C GLU A 80 3.39 -9.63 -1.62
N GLY A 81 2.99 -8.77 -0.68
CA GLY A 81 3.02 -9.06 0.74
C GLY A 81 4.39 -8.99 1.41
N HIS A 82 5.34 -8.28 0.81
CA HIS A 82 6.72 -8.19 1.29
C HIS A 82 6.87 -7.20 2.46
N LEU A 83 6.53 -7.65 3.66
CA LEU A 83 6.49 -6.83 4.88
C LEU A 83 7.80 -6.08 5.16
N GLU A 84 8.95 -6.76 5.11
CA GLU A 84 10.23 -6.13 5.45
C GLU A 84 10.66 -5.09 4.40
N VAL A 85 10.33 -5.33 3.13
CA VAL A 85 10.52 -4.35 2.05
C VAL A 85 9.62 -3.13 2.27
N ALA A 86 8.34 -3.33 2.58
CA ALA A 86 7.42 -2.23 2.88
C ALA A 86 7.94 -1.38 4.07
N LYS A 87 8.42 -2.03 5.16
CA LYS A 87 9.04 -1.32 6.28
C LYS A 87 10.26 -0.51 5.87
N ALA A 88 11.14 -1.07 5.03
CA ALA A 88 12.35 -0.39 4.58
C ALA A 88 12.01 0.86 3.74
N LEU A 89 11.03 0.74 2.82
CA LEU A 89 10.57 1.85 1.99
C LEU A 89 9.94 2.98 2.84
N ILE A 90 9.09 2.63 3.80
CA ILE A 90 8.43 3.60 4.70
C ILE A 90 9.47 4.33 5.57
N ARG A 91 10.42 3.60 6.15
CA ARG A 91 11.50 4.22 6.94
C ARG A 91 12.33 5.18 6.10
N ALA A 92 12.67 4.79 4.87
CA ALA A 92 13.43 5.65 3.97
C ALA A 92 12.66 6.93 3.63
N ALA A 93 11.36 6.85 3.36
CA ALA A 93 10.53 8.01 3.10
C ALA A 93 10.50 8.98 4.28
N LYS A 94 10.35 8.46 5.51
CA LYS A 94 10.39 9.26 6.75
C LYS A 94 11.74 9.97 6.94
N THR A 95 12.85 9.26 6.71
CA THR A 95 14.20 9.86 6.84
C THR A 95 14.44 10.99 5.84
N VAL A 96 13.92 10.87 4.62
CA VAL A 96 14.03 11.96 3.62
C VAL A 96 13.17 13.14 4.07
N SER A 97 11.95 12.88 4.50
CA SER A 97 11.01 13.89 4.97
C SER A 97 11.55 14.70 6.16
N GLU A 98 12.20 14.04 7.13
CA GLU A 98 12.83 14.73 8.28
C GLU A 98 13.94 15.71 7.85
N ARG A 99 14.63 15.42 6.76
CA ARG A 99 15.64 16.35 6.17
C ARG A 99 14.99 17.53 5.45
N ASP A 100 13.81 17.32 4.86
CA ASP A 100 13.07 18.35 4.12
C ASP A 100 12.21 19.24 5.03
N ILE A 101 12.08 18.93 6.33
CA ILE A 101 11.32 19.73 7.33
C ILE A 101 11.93 21.15 7.48
N GLU A 102 13.20 21.37 7.19
CA GLU A 102 13.75 22.73 7.08
C GLU A 102 13.08 23.57 5.99
N SER A 103 12.33 22.96 5.06
CA SER A 103 11.56 23.62 3.98
C SER A 103 10.05 23.75 4.25
N GLY A 104 9.53 23.32 5.42
CA GLY A 104 8.16 23.62 5.88
C GLY A 104 7.04 22.80 5.23
N ILE A 105 7.36 21.74 4.51
CA ILE A 105 6.36 20.84 3.89
C ILE A 105 6.39 19.50 4.64
N GLY A 106 5.36 19.23 5.45
CA GLY A 106 5.19 17.95 6.13
C GLY A 106 4.93 16.82 5.13
N ALA A 107 5.98 16.18 4.65
CA ALA A 107 5.94 15.15 3.62
C ALA A 107 5.75 13.73 4.16
N ASP A 108 5.49 13.54 5.46
CA ASP A 108 5.67 12.28 6.17
C ASP A 108 4.84 11.10 5.65
N ASN A 109 3.63 11.33 5.18
CA ASN A 109 2.73 10.25 4.76
C ASN A 109 2.41 10.26 3.25
N THR A 110 3.03 11.15 2.47
CA THR A 110 2.73 11.29 1.03
C THR A 110 2.85 9.96 0.29
N MET A 111 3.91 9.19 0.55
CA MET A 111 4.12 7.90 -0.12
C MET A 111 3.04 6.86 0.23
N LEU A 112 2.52 6.87 1.46
CA LEU A 112 1.45 5.96 1.90
C LEU A 112 0.12 6.28 1.23
N ARG A 113 -0.10 7.58 0.92
CA ARG A 113 -1.33 8.13 0.34
C ARG A 113 -1.33 8.17 -1.19
N MET A 114 -0.17 7.92 -1.83
CA MET A 114 -0.09 7.87 -3.29
C MET A 114 -0.99 6.78 -3.85
N THR A 115 -1.64 7.10 -4.97
CA THR A 115 -2.52 6.18 -5.69
C THR A 115 -1.93 5.82 -7.06
N ASN A 116 -2.24 4.61 -7.52
CA ASN A 116 -1.95 4.18 -8.88
C ASN A 116 -3.05 4.64 -9.87
N ASN A 117 -3.00 4.19 -11.12
CA ASN A 117 -3.97 4.57 -12.15
C ASN A 117 -5.40 4.05 -11.91
N GLU A 118 -5.59 3.11 -10.99
CA GLU A 118 -6.90 2.61 -10.55
C GLU A 118 -7.39 3.33 -9.28
N ASN A 119 -6.67 4.37 -8.85
CA ASN A 119 -6.86 5.06 -7.57
C ASN A 119 -6.68 4.14 -6.36
N ASP A 120 -5.91 3.05 -6.51
CA ASP A 120 -5.53 2.19 -5.40
C ASP A 120 -4.31 2.76 -4.69
N THR A 121 -4.33 2.80 -3.36
CA THR A 121 -3.13 2.97 -2.54
C THR A 121 -2.45 1.61 -2.31
N ALA A 122 -1.25 1.60 -1.77
CA ALA A 122 -0.58 0.36 -1.37
C ALA A 122 -1.41 -0.47 -0.37
N LEU A 123 -2.28 0.18 0.42
CA LEU A 123 -3.22 -0.51 1.31
C LEU A 123 -4.30 -1.26 0.53
N HIS A 124 -4.88 -0.67 -0.52
CA HIS A 124 -5.84 -1.36 -1.40
C HIS A 124 -5.22 -2.61 -2.01
N GLU A 125 -3.97 -2.51 -2.49
CA GLU A 125 -3.24 -3.64 -3.04
C GLU A 125 -3.01 -4.74 -1.98
N ALA A 126 -2.55 -4.38 -0.79
CA ALA A 126 -2.34 -5.35 0.29
C ALA A 126 -3.63 -6.05 0.73
N VAL A 127 -4.77 -5.35 0.74
CA VAL A 127 -6.09 -5.91 1.03
C VAL A 127 -6.54 -6.83 -0.11
N ARG A 128 -6.40 -6.39 -1.37
CA ARG A 128 -6.77 -7.18 -2.56
C ARG A 128 -6.10 -8.54 -2.58
N TYR A 129 -4.85 -8.63 -2.15
CA TYR A 129 -4.07 -9.87 -2.13
C TYR A 129 -3.97 -10.54 -0.75
N ASN A 130 -4.77 -10.06 0.23
CA ASN A 130 -4.93 -10.68 1.56
C ASN A 130 -3.64 -10.70 2.42
N HIS A 131 -2.83 -9.67 2.34
CA HIS A 131 -1.56 -9.58 3.09
C HIS A 131 -1.72 -8.87 4.45
N SER A 132 -2.30 -9.55 5.42
CA SER A 132 -2.71 -9.01 6.72
C SER A 132 -1.59 -8.29 7.48
N LYS A 133 -0.35 -8.78 7.42
CA LYS A 133 0.81 -8.16 8.09
C LYS A 133 1.16 -6.81 7.47
N VAL A 134 1.08 -6.71 6.14
CA VAL A 134 1.33 -5.45 5.42
C VAL A 134 0.18 -4.47 5.65
N VAL A 135 -1.07 -4.93 5.61
CA VAL A 135 -2.27 -4.12 5.95
C VAL A 135 -2.11 -3.49 7.32
N LYS A 136 -1.78 -4.30 8.35
CA LYS A 136 -1.56 -3.80 9.72
C LYS A 136 -0.43 -2.77 9.79
N LEU A 137 0.66 -2.98 9.06
CA LEU A 137 1.77 -2.02 8.98
C LEU A 137 1.29 -0.69 8.39
N LEU A 138 0.67 -0.71 7.21
CA LEU A 138 0.29 0.51 6.48
C LEU A 138 -0.69 1.37 7.28
N ILE A 139 -1.70 0.76 7.92
CA ILE A 139 -2.65 1.50 8.77
C ILE A 139 -1.94 2.08 10.00
N LYS A 140 -1.03 1.31 10.63
CA LYS A 140 -0.28 1.79 11.81
C LYS A 140 0.61 3.00 11.48
N GLU A 141 1.17 3.03 10.28
CA GLU A 141 2.07 4.11 9.85
C GLU A 141 1.34 5.40 9.48
N ASP A 142 0.05 5.34 9.13
CA ASP A 142 -0.82 6.50 8.86
C ASP A 142 -2.25 6.28 9.38
N PRO A 143 -2.45 6.23 10.70
CA PRO A 143 -3.76 5.90 11.31
C PRO A 143 -4.80 7.00 11.14
N GLU A 144 -4.38 8.22 10.80
CA GLU A 144 -5.25 9.37 10.65
C GLU A 144 -5.76 9.56 9.21
N PHE A 145 -5.25 8.77 8.25
CA PHE A 145 -5.67 8.90 6.87
C PHE A 145 -6.94 8.10 6.59
N GLU A 146 -7.93 8.77 6.02
CA GLU A 146 -9.13 8.12 5.51
C GLU A 146 -8.83 7.55 4.11
N TYR A 147 -8.64 6.24 4.03
CA TYR A 147 -8.44 5.54 2.77
C TYR A 147 -9.76 5.48 1.99
N GLY A 148 -9.91 6.40 1.03
CA GLY A 148 -11.09 6.54 0.19
C GLY A 148 -11.31 5.37 -0.77
N ALA A 149 -12.33 5.49 -1.62
CA ALA A 149 -12.64 4.49 -2.63
C ALA A 149 -11.70 4.60 -3.84
N ASN A 150 -11.32 3.46 -4.41
CA ASN A 150 -10.68 3.39 -5.71
C ASN A 150 -11.68 3.67 -6.86
N PHE A 151 -11.25 3.61 -8.12
CA PHE A 151 -12.14 3.87 -9.27
C PHE A 151 -13.24 2.83 -9.44
N SER A 152 -13.09 1.63 -8.87
CA SER A 152 -14.17 0.63 -8.80
C SER A 152 -15.16 0.90 -7.66
N GLY A 153 -14.96 1.96 -6.88
CA GLY A 153 -15.78 2.31 -5.72
C GLY A 153 -15.43 1.55 -4.44
N GLY A 154 -14.41 0.69 -4.46
CA GLY A 154 -14.03 -0.12 -3.31
C GLY A 154 -13.11 0.63 -2.35
N THR A 155 -13.52 0.79 -1.09
CA THR A 155 -12.61 1.15 0.01
C THR A 155 -11.90 -0.09 0.54
N PRO A 156 -10.75 0.02 1.23
CA PRO A 156 -10.07 -1.14 1.81
C PRO A 156 -10.96 -2.00 2.69
N LEU A 157 -11.83 -1.38 3.51
CA LEU A 157 -12.78 -2.10 4.36
C LEU A 157 -13.84 -2.84 3.54
N TYR A 158 -14.40 -2.18 2.52
CA TYR A 158 -15.38 -2.80 1.62
C TYR A 158 -14.77 -4.01 0.90
N MET A 159 -13.58 -3.86 0.34
CA MET A 159 -12.88 -4.94 -0.37
C MET A 159 -12.56 -6.14 0.55
N ALA A 160 -12.17 -5.88 1.80
CA ALA A 160 -11.95 -6.93 2.80
C ALA A 160 -13.24 -7.70 3.11
N ALA A 161 -14.37 -6.98 3.28
CA ALA A 161 -15.67 -7.55 3.55
C ALA A 161 -16.24 -8.35 2.36
N GLU A 162 -16.12 -7.80 1.14
CA GLU A 162 -16.55 -8.45 -0.10
C GLU A 162 -15.85 -9.80 -0.33
N ARG A 163 -14.59 -9.92 0.10
CA ARG A 163 -13.81 -11.16 0.04
C ARG A 163 -14.07 -12.12 1.18
N GLY A 164 -14.90 -11.76 2.16
CA GLY A 164 -15.08 -12.54 3.38
C GLY A 164 -13.81 -12.64 4.25
N SER A 165 -12.87 -11.71 4.12
CA SER A 165 -11.61 -11.75 4.86
C SER A 165 -11.77 -11.18 6.27
N ARG A 166 -12.34 -11.99 7.18
CA ARG A 166 -12.63 -11.60 8.57
C ARG A 166 -11.44 -10.97 9.29
N ASP A 167 -10.24 -11.55 9.12
CA ASP A 167 -9.04 -11.03 9.78
C ASP A 167 -8.67 -9.64 9.28
N LEU A 168 -8.80 -9.37 7.98
CA LEU A 168 -8.55 -8.04 7.43
C LEU A 168 -9.58 -7.03 7.91
N VAL A 169 -10.86 -7.40 7.90
CA VAL A 169 -11.94 -6.55 8.44
C VAL A 169 -11.64 -6.17 9.89
N LYS A 170 -11.29 -7.16 10.72
CA LYS A 170 -10.92 -6.93 12.12
C LYS A 170 -9.72 -5.99 12.26
N ILE A 171 -8.63 -6.26 11.50
CA ILE A 171 -7.42 -5.43 11.54
C ILE A 171 -7.74 -3.99 11.15
N ILE A 172 -8.49 -3.78 10.05
CA ILE A 172 -8.81 -2.44 9.57
C ILE A 172 -9.64 -1.68 10.61
N ILE A 173 -10.66 -2.31 11.16
CA ILE A 173 -11.54 -1.69 12.16
C ILE A 173 -10.82 -1.36 13.47
N GLU A 174 -10.01 -2.30 13.99
CA GLU A 174 -9.30 -2.12 15.27
C GLU A 174 -8.11 -1.16 15.17
N SER A 175 -7.52 -1.03 13.99
CA SER A 175 -6.30 -0.23 13.79
C SER A 175 -6.58 1.19 13.30
N THR A 176 -7.80 1.49 12.87
CA THR A 176 -8.19 2.82 12.37
C THR A 176 -8.94 3.59 13.46
N ASN A 177 -8.71 4.90 13.53
CA ASN A 177 -9.54 5.77 14.39
C ASN A 177 -11.00 5.70 13.95
N ARG A 178 -11.89 5.32 14.88
CA ARG A 178 -13.31 4.98 14.62
C ARG A 178 -14.11 6.05 13.87
N GLY A 179 -13.68 7.30 13.83
CA GLY A 179 -14.37 8.40 13.14
C GLY A 179 -13.93 8.64 11.70
N ARG A 180 -12.97 7.87 11.17
CA ARG A 180 -12.35 8.13 9.85
C ARG A 180 -12.33 6.91 8.92
N LEU A 181 -13.17 5.92 9.20
CA LEU A 181 -13.29 4.75 8.31
C LEU A 181 -14.21 5.10 7.14
N ALA A 182 -13.64 5.16 5.94
CA ALA A 182 -14.43 5.12 4.72
C ALA A 182 -15.08 3.75 4.59
N HIS A 183 -16.40 3.70 4.63
CA HIS A 183 -17.18 2.47 4.67
C HIS A 183 -18.10 2.30 3.45
N THR A 184 -18.07 3.25 2.54
CA THR A 184 -18.83 3.21 1.29
C THR A 184 -18.14 2.33 0.26
N GLY A 185 -18.91 1.68 -0.56
CA GLY A 185 -18.48 0.85 -1.67
C GLY A 185 -19.26 1.15 -2.94
N PRO A 186 -19.11 0.31 -3.98
CA PRO A 186 -19.79 0.47 -5.26
C PRO A 186 -21.31 0.61 -5.08
N MET A 187 -21.92 1.52 -5.84
CA MET A 187 -23.39 1.77 -5.84
C MET A 187 -23.95 2.16 -4.46
N GLY A 188 -23.16 2.86 -3.62
CA GLY A 188 -23.59 3.27 -2.28
C GLY A 188 -23.68 2.12 -1.26
N ARG A 189 -23.22 0.91 -1.61
CA ARG A 189 -23.17 -0.21 -0.67
C ARG A 189 -22.15 0.06 0.44
N THR A 190 -22.41 -0.47 1.62
CA THR A 190 -21.44 -0.42 2.73
C THR A 190 -20.69 -1.74 2.83
N ALA A 191 -19.59 -1.76 3.61
CA ALA A 191 -18.86 -2.97 3.91
C ALA A 191 -19.76 -4.07 4.56
N LEU A 192 -20.78 -3.66 5.33
CA LEU A 192 -21.78 -4.60 5.87
C LEU A 192 -22.61 -5.24 4.76
N HIS A 193 -23.07 -4.47 3.77
CA HIS A 193 -23.77 -5.04 2.60
C HIS A 193 -22.88 -6.05 1.86
N ALA A 194 -21.59 -5.74 1.69
CA ALA A 194 -20.64 -6.65 1.07
C ALA A 194 -20.49 -7.96 1.86
N ALA A 195 -20.38 -7.89 3.19
CA ALA A 195 -20.30 -9.06 4.07
C ALA A 195 -21.56 -9.95 4.00
N VAL A 196 -22.74 -9.35 3.88
CA VAL A 196 -24.00 -10.11 3.71
C VAL A 196 -24.03 -10.78 2.34
N ILE A 197 -23.64 -10.07 1.28
CA ILE A 197 -23.65 -10.59 -0.10
C ILE A 197 -22.61 -11.72 -0.29
N SER A 198 -21.45 -11.61 0.37
CA SER A 198 -20.41 -12.65 0.32
C SER A 198 -20.80 -13.97 0.99
N HIS A 199 -21.97 -14.02 1.64
CA HIS A 199 -22.46 -15.18 2.39
C HIS A 199 -21.46 -15.69 3.44
N ASP A 200 -20.61 -14.81 3.99
CA ASP A 200 -19.74 -15.14 5.11
C ASP A 200 -20.34 -14.73 6.45
N PRO A 201 -20.92 -15.70 7.19
CA PRO A 201 -21.54 -15.42 8.50
C PRO A 201 -20.55 -14.86 9.50
N SER A 202 -19.27 -15.23 9.39
CA SER A 202 -18.22 -14.83 10.33
C SER A 202 -17.94 -13.34 10.26
N THR A 203 -17.83 -12.79 9.05
CA THR A 203 -17.61 -11.35 8.83
C THR A 203 -18.88 -10.55 9.19
N HIS A 204 -20.07 -11.05 8.84
CA HIS A 204 -21.35 -10.44 9.20
C HIS A 204 -21.51 -10.34 10.73
N ILE A 205 -21.30 -11.45 11.47
CA ILE A 205 -21.35 -11.47 12.94
C ILE A 205 -20.30 -10.52 13.55
N LEU A 206 -19.12 -10.42 12.95
CA LEU A 206 -18.09 -9.49 13.40
C LEU A 206 -18.58 -8.04 13.35
N PHE A 207 -19.18 -7.59 12.25
CA PHE A 207 -19.77 -6.25 12.17
C PHE A 207 -20.84 -6.01 13.22
N LEU A 208 -21.72 -7.00 13.47
CA LEU A 208 -22.75 -6.91 14.49
C LEU A 208 -22.17 -6.90 15.92
N SER A 209 -21.14 -7.70 16.20
CA SER A 209 -20.54 -7.82 17.53
C SER A 209 -19.71 -6.60 17.94
N LEU A 210 -19.18 -5.85 16.98
CA LEU A 210 -18.39 -4.65 17.24
C LEU A 210 -19.25 -3.45 17.66
N ASN A 211 -20.56 -3.67 17.84
CA ASN A 211 -21.54 -2.68 18.30
C ASN A 211 -21.37 -1.33 17.56
N TYR A 212 -21.24 -1.43 16.25
CA TYR A 212 -21.04 -0.29 15.39
C TYR A 212 -22.32 0.53 15.35
N SER A 213 -22.42 1.52 16.22
CA SER A 213 -23.48 2.53 16.17
C SER A 213 -23.54 3.19 14.78
N TYR A 214 -22.43 3.28 14.10
CA TYR A 214 -22.30 3.68 12.69
C TYR A 214 -22.97 2.73 11.69
N VAL A 215 -23.10 1.42 11.99
CA VAL A 215 -23.81 0.47 11.13
C VAL A 215 -25.32 0.74 11.19
N ILE A 216 -25.82 1.19 12.33
CA ILE A 216 -27.25 1.50 12.53
C ILE A 216 -27.61 2.81 11.85
N ASP A 217 -26.75 3.83 11.90
CA ASP A 217 -26.98 5.11 11.22
C ASP A 217 -27.03 4.98 9.68
N LEU A 218 -26.31 3.98 9.12
CA LEU A 218 -26.33 3.70 7.69
C LEU A 218 -27.57 2.93 7.21
N LEU A 219 -28.24 2.20 8.10
CA LEU A 219 -29.52 1.53 7.78
C LEU A 219 -30.69 2.51 7.86
N THR A 220 -30.55 3.63 8.60
CA THR A 220 -31.63 4.63 8.78
C THR A 220 -31.64 5.73 7.73
N LEU A 221 -30.56 5.88 6.94
CA LEU A 221 -30.44 6.91 5.87
C LEU A 221 -31.04 6.49 4.52
N GLN A 222 -31.66 5.31 4.42
CA GLN A 222 -32.33 4.81 3.20
C GLN A 222 -33.83 4.51 3.43
N VAL A 223 -34.50 5.34 4.22
CA VAL A 223 -35.98 5.39 4.22
C VAL A 223 -36.47 6.70 3.64
#